data_87c52cde23d48bae59015e0fabed3f04
#
_entry.id   87c52cde23d48bae59015e0fabed3f04
#
_cell.length_a   1.000
_cell.length_b   1.000
_cell.length_c   1.000
_cell.angle_alpha   90.00
_cell.angle_beta   90.00
_cell.angle_gamma   90.00
#
_symmetry.space_group_name_H-M   'P 1'
#
loop_
_entity.id
_entity.type
_entity.pdbx_description
1 polymer ?
#
loop_
_entity_poly.entity_id
_entity_poly.type
_entity_poly.pdbx_seq_one_letter_code
_entity_poly.pdbx_strand_id
1 'polypeptide(L)'
;MKLLVIAGIALATIGIANAQDLGAGEQSFRKCAPCHAVGDGATNKVGPVLNGLEGRKSGTVEGYSYSEANKKADITWNEASFKEYIQNPMQRVPGTKMAFAGIKNDKEIGDLWGYLKQFKADGSK
;
A
#
# COMPACT_ATOMS: atom_id res chain seq x y z
N MET A 1 -8.29 -39.18 50.81
CA MET A 1 -8.26 -37.75 50.46
C MET A 1 -7.69 -37.63 49.07
N LYS A 2 -8.51 -37.43 48.05
CA LYS A 2 -8.06 -37.31 46.66
C LYS A 2 -7.92 -35.80 46.34
N LEU A 3 -6.70 -35.37 46.08
CA LEU A 3 -6.45 -34.01 45.59
C LEU A 3 -6.87 -33.97 44.12
N LEU A 4 -7.90 -33.14 43.85
CA LEU A 4 -8.27 -32.75 42.49
C LEU A 4 -7.34 -31.61 42.08
N VAL A 5 -6.41 -31.91 41.17
CA VAL A 5 -5.62 -30.87 40.50
C VAL A 5 -6.49 -30.32 39.36
N ILE A 6 -7.00 -29.14 39.56
CA ILE A 6 -7.70 -28.41 38.50
C ILE A 6 -6.61 -27.75 37.65
N ALA A 7 -6.34 -28.35 36.50
CA ALA A 7 -5.48 -27.72 35.49
C ALA A 7 -6.27 -26.55 34.88
N GLY A 8 -5.93 -25.34 35.27
CA GLY A 8 -6.46 -24.13 34.65
C GLY A 8 -5.97 -24.02 33.21
N ILE A 9 -6.88 -24.15 32.26
CA ILE A 9 -6.57 -23.84 30.85
C ILE A 9 -6.51 -22.32 30.75
N ALA A 10 -5.31 -21.80 30.66
CA ALA A 10 -5.11 -20.40 30.28
C ALA A 10 -5.48 -20.24 28.81
N LEU A 11 -6.66 -19.66 28.53
CA LEU A 11 -6.98 -19.19 27.17
C LEU A 11 -6.03 -18.02 26.88
N ALA A 12 -5.03 -18.28 26.05
CA ALA A 12 -4.26 -17.20 25.44
C ALA A 12 -5.20 -16.45 24.49
N THR A 13 -5.62 -15.26 24.87
CA THR A 13 -6.27 -14.34 23.94
C THR A 13 -5.23 -13.90 22.93
N ILE A 14 -5.25 -14.50 21.74
CA ILE A 14 -4.48 -14.02 20.60
C ILE A 14 -5.11 -12.68 20.24
N GLY A 15 -4.43 -11.58 20.58
CA GLY A 15 -4.82 -10.26 20.13
C GLY A 15 -4.85 -10.28 18.60
N ILE A 16 -6.03 -10.03 18.00
CA ILE A 16 -6.16 -9.85 16.57
C ILE A 16 -5.42 -8.55 16.25
N ALA A 17 -4.18 -8.66 15.75
CA ALA A 17 -3.53 -7.53 15.10
C ALA A 17 -4.48 -7.05 14.00
N ASN A 18 -4.66 -5.72 13.88
CA ASN A 18 -5.52 -5.13 12.86
C ASN A 18 -5.10 -5.64 11.48
N ALA A 19 -5.71 -6.76 11.05
CA ALA A 19 -5.51 -7.28 9.72
C ALA A 19 -6.06 -6.28 8.70
N GLN A 20 -5.28 -5.99 7.68
CA GLN A 20 -5.70 -5.16 6.56
C GLN A 20 -6.87 -5.84 5.84
N ASP A 21 -7.90 -5.08 5.52
CA ASP A 21 -9.07 -5.55 4.78
C ASP A 21 -8.79 -5.41 3.28
N LEU A 22 -8.52 -6.53 2.63
CA LEU A 22 -8.18 -6.54 1.19
C LEU A 22 -9.36 -6.13 0.31
N GLY A 23 -10.59 -6.46 0.69
CA GLY A 23 -11.79 -6.03 -0.03
C GLY A 23 -12.00 -4.52 0.06
N ALA A 24 -11.81 -3.94 1.25
CA ALA A 24 -11.86 -2.49 1.44
C ALA A 24 -10.71 -1.80 0.70
N GLY A 25 -9.52 -2.40 0.68
CA GLY A 25 -8.37 -1.90 -0.07
C GLY A 25 -8.62 -1.88 -1.58
N GLU A 26 -9.24 -2.91 -2.12
CA GLU A 26 -9.64 -2.95 -3.54
C GLU A 26 -10.66 -1.85 -3.88
N GLN A 27 -11.64 -1.61 -3.00
CA GLN A 27 -12.59 -0.51 -3.18
C GLN A 27 -11.89 0.85 -3.12
N SER A 28 -10.95 1.04 -2.21
CA SER A 28 -10.16 2.27 -2.12
C SER A 28 -9.32 2.48 -3.39
N PHE A 29 -8.80 1.41 -3.98
CA PHE A 29 -8.03 1.47 -5.22
C PHE A 29 -8.82 2.05 -6.40
N ARG A 30 -10.14 2.02 -6.37
CA ARG A 30 -10.97 2.67 -7.40
C ARG A 30 -10.68 4.16 -7.54
N LYS A 31 -10.22 4.81 -6.49
CA LYS A 31 -9.74 6.20 -6.53
C LYS A 31 -8.44 6.37 -7.32
N CYS A 32 -7.68 5.30 -7.45
CA CYS A 32 -6.38 5.25 -8.14
C CYS A 32 -6.49 4.73 -9.57
N ALA A 33 -7.51 3.90 -9.85
CA ALA A 33 -7.69 3.19 -11.11
C ALA A 33 -7.78 4.09 -12.37
N PRO A 34 -8.28 5.33 -12.31
CA PRO A 34 -8.21 6.22 -13.48
C PRO A 34 -6.80 6.49 -13.98
N CYS A 35 -5.80 6.41 -13.10
CA CYS A 35 -4.41 6.74 -13.41
C CYS A 35 -3.45 5.56 -13.27
N HIS A 36 -3.76 4.57 -12.46
CA HIS A 36 -2.87 3.44 -12.16
C HIS A 36 -3.54 2.10 -12.44
N ALA A 37 -2.73 1.08 -12.67
CA ALA A 37 -3.19 -0.29 -12.84
C ALA A 37 -2.34 -1.25 -11.99
N VAL A 38 -2.95 -2.37 -11.60
CA VAL A 38 -2.29 -3.50 -10.94
C VAL A 38 -2.80 -4.81 -11.55
N GLY A 39 -2.05 -5.86 -11.33
CA GLY A 39 -2.43 -7.21 -11.74
C GLY A 39 -1.75 -7.66 -13.01
N ASP A 40 -2.17 -8.83 -13.50
CA ASP A 40 -1.65 -9.41 -14.72
C ASP A 40 -1.95 -8.52 -15.94
N GLY A 41 -0.93 -8.30 -16.77
CA GLY A 41 -1.06 -7.45 -17.96
C GLY A 41 -1.18 -5.94 -17.69
N ALA A 42 -1.06 -5.49 -16.43
CA ALA A 42 -1.11 -4.07 -16.10
C ALA A 42 0.06 -3.30 -16.72
N THR A 43 -0.24 -2.14 -17.27
CA THR A 43 0.74 -1.26 -17.92
C THR A 43 0.66 0.16 -17.36
N ASN A 44 1.68 0.96 -17.68
CA ASN A 44 1.65 2.40 -17.35
C ASN A 44 0.48 3.10 -18.05
N LYS A 45 -0.12 4.01 -17.33
CA LYS A 45 -1.23 4.85 -17.80
C LYS A 45 -0.87 6.33 -17.55
N VAL A 46 -1.78 7.12 -17.03
CA VAL A 46 -1.48 8.48 -16.56
C VAL A 46 -0.44 8.45 -15.44
N GLY A 47 -0.51 7.43 -14.57
CA GLY A 47 0.49 7.10 -13.58
C GLY A 47 1.22 5.79 -13.91
N PRO A 48 2.32 5.48 -13.22
CA PRO A 48 3.04 4.23 -13.41
C PRO A 48 2.24 3.03 -12.91
N VAL A 49 2.51 1.84 -13.49
CA VAL A 49 1.99 0.59 -12.97
C VAL A 49 2.43 0.41 -11.51
N LEU A 50 1.53 -0.10 -10.67
CA LEU A 50 1.79 -0.26 -9.23
C LEU A 50 2.14 -1.71 -8.82
N ASN A 51 2.33 -2.61 -9.77
CA ASN A 51 2.86 -3.95 -9.49
C ASN A 51 4.27 -3.85 -8.88
N GLY A 52 4.53 -4.64 -7.85
CA GLY A 52 5.83 -4.66 -7.20
C GLY A 52 6.15 -3.37 -6.42
N LEU A 53 5.13 -2.67 -5.95
CA LEU A 53 5.31 -1.39 -5.25
C LEU A 53 6.11 -1.56 -3.96
N GLU A 54 5.83 -2.58 -3.15
CA GLU A 54 6.57 -2.83 -1.91
C GLU A 54 8.06 -3.06 -2.21
N GLY A 55 8.92 -2.25 -1.59
CA GLY A 55 10.36 -2.30 -1.78
C GLY A 55 10.89 -1.58 -3.02
N ARG A 56 10.00 -1.06 -3.86
CA ARG A 56 10.39 -0.32 -5.06
C ARG A 56 10.82 1.10 -4.71
N LYS A 57 11.85 1.59 -5.40
CA LYS A 57 12.28 2.98 -5.27
C LYS A 57 11.43 3.89 -6.14
N SER A 58 11.12 5.09 -5.62
CA SER A 58 10.38 6.10 -6.37
C SER A 58 11.07 6.46 -7.68
N GLY A 59 10.26 6.74 -8.70
CA GLY A 59 10.78 7.20 -9.99
C GLY A 59 11.51 6.16 -10.83
N THR A 60 11.27 4.85 -10.60
CA THR A 60 12.08 3.78 -11.23
C THR A 60 11.32 2.84 -12.17
N VAL A 61 10.01 3.00 -12.36
CA VAL A 61 9.28 2.15 -13.29
C VAL A 61 9.74 2.43 -14.71
N GLU A 62 10.16 1.38 -15.40
CA GLU A 62 10.61 1.45 -16.78
C GLU A 62 9.51 1.96 -17.71
N GLY A 63 9.88 2.84 -18.63
CA GLY A 63 8.97 3.36 -19.65
C GLY A 63 7.98 4.41 -19.15
N TYR A 64 8.00 4.78 -17.88
CA TYR A 64 7.16 5.86 -17.36
C TYR A 64 7.92 7.18 -17.30
N SER A 65 7.28 8.25 -17.76
CA SER A 65 7.86 9.60 -17.72
C SER A 65 7.50 10.30 -16.41
N TYR A 66 8.36 10.16 -15.41
CA TYR A 66 8.19 10.82 -14.11
C TYR A 66 8.48 12.32 -14.16
N SER A 67 7.88 13.06 -13.22
CA SER A 67 8.36 14.41 -12.90
C SER A 67 9.80 14.34 -12.36
N GLU A 68 10.56 15.43 -12.52
CA GLU A 68 11.88 15.54 -11.89
C GLU A 68 11.80 15.38 -10.37
N ALA A 69 10.73 15.91 -9.75
CA ALA A 69 10.50 15.78 -8.32
C ALA A 69 10.40 14.31 -7.89
N ASN A 70 9.66 13.48 -8.62
CA ASN A 70 9.54 12.05 -8.30
C ASN A 70 10.83 11.28 -8.54
N LYS A 71 11.60 11.63 -9.57
CA LYS A 71 12.92 11.02 -9.81
C LYS A 71 13.89 11.29 -8.67
N LYS A 72 13.82 12.46 -8.06
CA LYS A 72 14.73 12.93 -7.00
C LYS A 72 14.22 12.64 -5.59
N ALA A 73 12.99 12.15 -5.44
CA ALA A 73 12.36 12.00 -4.13
C ALA A 73 13.06 10.99 -3.21
N ASP A 74 13.74 10.00 -3.78
CA ASP A 74 14.53 8.99 -3.05
C ASP A 74 13.72 8.24 -1.98
N ILE A 75 12.49 7.86 -2.33
CA ILE A 75 11.58 7.13 -1.45
C ILE A 75 11.66 5.65 -1.81
N THR A 76 11.87 4.79 -0.81
CA THR A 76 11.61 3.35 -0.93
C THR A 76 10.22 3.07 -0.38
N TRP A 77 9.37 2.45 -1.20
CA TRP A 77 7.98 2.23 -0.83
C TRP A 77 7.83 1.09 0.16
N ASN A 78 7.29 1.43 1.30
CA ASN A 78 6.86 0.53 2.36
C ASN A 78 5.59 1.12 3.00
N GLU A 79 5.03 0.46 4.00
CA GLU A 79 3.81 0.94 4.63
C GLU A 79 3.94 2.36 5.19
N ALA A 80 5.05 2.67 5.86
CA ALA A 80 5.28 3.97 6.48
C ALA A 80 5.46 5.09 5.43
N SER A 81 6.29 4.85 4.41
CA SER A 81 6.51 5.85 3.36
C SER A 81 5.29 6.05 2.47
N PHE A 82 4.54 4.97 2.20
CA PHE A 82 3.28 5.06 1.49
C PHE A 82 2.26 5.91 2.25
N LYS A 83 2.10 5.66 3.54
CA LYS A 83 1.21 6.44 4.41
C LYS A 83 1.56 7.92 4.39
N GLU A 84 2.83 8.25 4.55
CA GLU A 84 3.30 9.63 4.52
C GLU A 84 3.00 10.31 3.17
N TYR A 85 3.24 9.60 2.07
CA TYR A 85 3.04 10.14 0.73
C TYR A 85 1.55 10.29 0.36
N ILE A 86 0.74 9.24 0.59
CA ILE A 86 -0.64 9.20 0.10
C ILE A 86 -1.58 10.15 0.82
N GLN A 87 -1.19 10.64 2.01
CA GLN A 87 -1.96 11.65 2.73
C GLN A 87 -2.00 12.98 1.99
N ASN A 88 -0.92 13.33 1.33
CA ASN A 88 -0.83 14.52 0.49
C ASN A 88 0.40 14.43 -0.44
N PRO A 89 0.23 13.83 -1.62
CA PRO A 89 1.35 13.64 -2.55
C PRO A 89 2.06 14.93 -2.93
N MET A 90 1.32 16.00 -3.18
CA MET A 90 1.90 17.29 -3.60
C MET A 90 2.68 17.97 -2.49
N GLN A 91 2.32 17.76 -1.24
CA GLN A 91 3.08 18.28 -0.10
C GLN A 91 4.34 17.45 0.15
N ARG A 92 4.23 16.12 0.07
CA ARG A 92 5.37 15.23 0.32
C ARG A 92 6.43 15.31 -0.79
N VAL A 93 5.98 15.46 -2.03
CA VAL A 93 6.86 15.57 -3.21
C VAL A 93 6.41 16.80 -4.02
N PRO A 94 6.84 18.02 -3.62
CA PRO A 94 6.51 19.22 -4.38
C PRO A 94 6.98 19.12 -5.83
N GLY A 95 6.12 19.40 -6.77
CA GLY A 95 6.39 19.27 -8.19
C GLY A 95 6.01 17.91 -8.80
N THR A 96 5.42 17.00 -8.02
CA THR A 96 4.89 15.75 -8.56
C THR A 96 3.79 16.01 -9.60
N LYS A 97 3.74 15.14 -10.61
CA LYS A 97 2.63 15.12 -11.58
C LYS A 97 1.34 14.53 -11.02
N MET A 98 1.41 13.84 -9.89
CA MET A 98 0.28 13.16 -9.29
C MET A 98 -0.69 14.16 -8.70
N ALA A 99 -1.72 14.51 -9.46
CA ALA A 99 -2.78 15.42 -9.06
C ALA A 99 -3.84 14.68 -8.24
N PHE A 100 -3.52 14.37 -7.00
CA PHE A 100 -4.37 13.62 -6.08
C PHE A 100 -4.40 14.30 -4.72
N ALA A 101 -5.61 14.55 -4.21
CA ALA A 101 -5.77 15.30 -2.96
C ALA A 101 -5.28 14.54 -1.72
N GLY A 102 -5.26 13.22 -1.80
CA GLY A 102 -4.79 12.36 -0.72
C GLY A 102 -5.90 11.63 0.01
N ILE A 103 -5.48 10.66 0.80
CA ILE A 103 -6.32 9.87 1.70
C ILE A 103 -5.85 10.15 3.13
N LYS A 104 -6.77 10.56 4.00
CA LYS A 104 -6.46 10.97 5.38
C LYS A 104 -6.75 9.90 6.43
N ASN A 105 -7.65 8.97 6.14
CA ASN A 105 -8.06 7.94 7.09
C ASN A 105 -7.00 6.83 7.17
N ASP A 106 -6.45 6.62 8.35
CA ASP A 106 -5.38 5.64 8.58
C ASP A 106 -5.78 4.21 8.24
N LYS A 107 -7.02 3.84 8.55
CA LYS A 107 -7.52 2.49 8.23
C LYS A 107 -7.61 2.29 6.72
N GLU A 108 -8.16 3.25 5.99
CA GLU A 108 -8.23 3.19 4.53
C GLU A 108 -6.84 3.09 3.89
N ILE A 109 -5.88 3.87 4.39
CA ILE A 109 -4.49 3.82 3.91
C ILE A 109 -3.89 2.44 4.14
N GLY A 110 -4.09 1.86 5.32
CA GLY A 110 -3.60 0.52 5.66
C GLY A 110 -4.23 -0.57 4.79
N ASP A 111 -5.54 -0.49 4.56
CA ASP A 111 -6.26 -1.44 3.70
C ASP A 111 -5.80 -1.33 2.24
N LEU A 112 -5.64 -0.13 1.74
CA LEU A 112 -5.12 0.11 0.39
C LEU A 112 -3.69 -0.42 0.23
N TRP A 113 -2.82 -0.17 1.18
CA TRP A 113 -1.46 -0.72 1.17
C TRP A 113 -1.48 -2.24 1.17
N GLY A 114 -2.31 -2.87 2.00
CA GLY A 114 -2.48 -4.31 2.03
C GLY A 114 -2.90 -4.88 0.68
N TYR A 115 -3.80 -4.20 -0.01
CA TYR A 115 -4.22 -4.56 -1.36
C TYR A 115 -3.07 -4.42 -2.36
N LEU A 116 -2.37 -3.29 -2.37
CA LEU A 116 -1.30 -3.00 -3.33
C LEU A 116 -0.11 -3.94 -3.18
N LYS A 117 0.32 -4.23 -1.96
CA LYS A 117 1.51 -5.06 -1.70
C LYS A 117 1.37 -6.52 -2.13
N GLN A 118 0.15 -6.99 -2.40
CA GLN A 118 -0.07 -8.34 -2.91
C GLN A 118 0.53 -8.55 -4.30
N PHE A 119 0.60 -7.48 -5.12
CA PHE A 119 1.00 -7.60 -6.51
C PHE A 119 2.51 -7.57 -6.65
N LYS A 120 3.07 -8.67 -7.15
CA LYS A 120 4.48 -8.77 -7.51
C LYS A 120 4.77 -7.97 -8.78
N ALA A 121 6.05 -7.78 -9.10
CA ALA A 121 6.45 -7.02 -10.28
C ALA A 121 5.87 -7.56 -11.61
N ASP A 122 5.62 -8.87 -11.68
CA ASP A 122 4.99 -9.53 -12.84
C ASP A 122 3.45 -9.46 -12.84
N GLY A 123 2.85 -8.86 -11.82
CA GLY A 123 1.39 -8.74 -11.66
C GLY A 123 0.72 -9.92 -10.96
N SER A 124 1.45 -10.97 -10.62
CA SER A 124 0.92 -12.09 -9.82
C SER A 124 0.80 -11.71 -8.35
N LYS A 125 -0.02 -12.47 -7.63
CA LYS A 125 -0.18 -12.31 -6.18
C LYS A 125 0.61 -13.34 -5.39
#